data_5eebc3c929a2a762a7db7e1ffca02787
#
_entry.id   5eebc3c929a2a762a7db7e1ffca02787
#
_cell.length_a   1.000
_cell.length_b   1.000
_cell.length_c   1.000
_cell.angle_alpha   90.00
_cell.angle_beta   90.00
_cell.angle_gamma   90.00
#
_symmetry.space_group_name_H-M   'P 1'
#
loop_
_entity.id
_entity.type
_entity.pdbx_description
1 polymer ?
#
loop_
_entity_poly.entity_id
_entity_poly.type
_entity_poly.pdbx_seq_one_letter_code
_entity_poly.pdbx_strand_id
1 'polypeptide(L)'
;MNVYDFDETVFTGDSEDHFFAYLEKKPGFRLVNWKYKCYNFLVNSKLMTKTKARQHQYAFLKRMENLEQTLEDYWDTQIKFMKPWYLKAKRDDDIIASATPEFLMVPIMKRLRLKNLVATDMDPKTGKINGEFAAGPYKVDAYVKKFKLEDMDNFYSDS
;
A
#
# COMPACT_ATOMS: atom_id res chain seq x y z
N MET A 1 20.44 -4.55 5.81
CA MET A 1 19.26 -4.32 4.92
C MET A 1 18.81 -2.89 5.08
N ASN A 2 18.53 -2.17 3.98
CA ASN A 2 17.89 -0.87 4.08
C ASN A 2 16.37 -1.04 4.07
N VAL A 3 15.67 -0.19 4.81
CA VAL A 3 14.22 -0.14 4.87
C VAL A 3 13.75 1.17 4.24
N TYR A 4 12.84 1.08 3.31
CA TYR A 4 12.28 2.23 2.60
C TYR A 4 10.77 2.29 2.82
N ASP A 5 10.27 3.45 3.19
CA ASP A 5 8.85 3.76 3.01
C ASP A 5 8.52 3.80 1.52
N PHE A 6 7.30 3.50 1.13
CA PHE A 6 6.94 3.40 -0.29
C PHE A 6 6.43 4.72 -0.83
N ASP A 7 5.27 5.14 -0.35
CA ASP A 7 4.58 6.33 -0.84
C ASP A 7 5.39 7.59 -0.49
N GLU A 8 5.50 8.52 -1.44
CA GLU A 8 6.30 9.74 -1.41
C GLU A 8 7.81 9.53 -1.21
N THR A 9 8.26 8.35 -0.80
CA THR A 9 9.69 8.03 -0.61
C THR A 9 10.33 7.41 -1.85
N VAL A 10 9.94 6.20 -2.24
CA VAL A 10 10.45 5.53 -3.45
C VAL A 10 9.50 5.60 -4.63
N PHE A 11 8.25 5.91 -4.38
CA PHE A 11 7.18 6.16 -5.33
C PHE A 11 6.74 7.63 -5.25
N THR A 12 6.42 8.24 -6.37
CA THR A 12 5.92 9.62 -6.41
C THR A 12 4.41 9.62 -6.24
N GLY A 13 3.93 10.27 -5.19
CA GLY A 13 2.52 10.28 -4.81
C GLY A 13 2.14 9.12 -3.88
N ASP A 14 0.87 9.01 -3.58
CA ASP A 14 0.27 7.95 -2.77
C ASP A 14 -0.30 6.86 -3.69
N SER A 15 0.18 5.63 -3.51
CA SER A 15 -0.22 4.50 -4.37
C SER A 15 -1.69 4.11 -4.20
N GLU A 16 -2.28 4.30 -3.03
CA GLU A 16 -3.72 4.07 -2.83
C GLU A 16 -4.56 5.15 -3.51
N ASP A 17 -4.17 6.43 -3.42
CA ASP A 17 -4.83 7.52 -4.14
C ASP A 17 -4.87 7.25 -5.65
N HIS A 18 -3.74 6.83 -6.21
CA HIS A 18 -3.63 6.45 -7.61
C HIS A 18 -4.51 5.23 -7.95
N PHE A 19 -4.56 4.24 -7.06
CA PHE A 19 -5.35 3.02 -7.26
C PHE A 19 -6.85 3.31 -7.27
N PHE A 20 -7.34 4.09 -6.32
CA PHE A 20 -8.76 4.46 -6.29
C PHE A 20 -9.16 5.34 -7.48
N ALA A 21 -8.28 6.25 -7.92
CA ALA A 21 -8.49 7.02 -9.14
C ALA A 21 -8.48 6.14 -10.41
N TYR A 22 -7.65 5.09 -10.43
CA TYR A 22 -7.65 4.11 -11.51
C TYR A 22 -8.95 3.30 -11.54
N LEU A 23 -9.43 2.83 -10.38
CA LEU A 23 -10.68 2.06 -10.27
C LEU A 23 -11.92 2.86 -10.71
N GLU A 24 -11.95 4.16 -10.44
CA GLU A 24 -13.05 5.04 -10.84
C GLU A 24 -13.36 4.96 -12.33
N LYS A 25 -12.36 4.69 -13.17
CA LYS A 25 -12.48 4.57 -14.62
C LYS A 25 -13.06 3.22 -15.07
N LYS A 26 -13.15 2.25 -14.17
CA LYS A 26 -13.69 0.93 -14.50
C LYS A 26 -15.21 0.88 -14.35
N PRO A 27 -15.91 0.18 -15.26
CA PRO A 27 -17.34 -0.04 -15.13
C PRO A 27 -17.69 -0.68 -13.77
N GLY A 28 -18.73 -0.18 -13.12
CA GLY A 28 -19.18 -0.67 -11.80
C GLY A 28 -18.40 -0.12 -10.58
N PHE A 29 -17.30 0.64 -10.79
CA PHE A 29 -16.46 1.15 -9.71
C PHE A 29 -16.38 2.69 -9.63
N ARG A 30 -17.24 3.41 -10.37
CA ARG A 30 -17.22 4.88 -10.47
C ARG A 30 -17.27 5.62 -9.12
N LEU A 31 -17.98 5.07 -8.14
CA LEU A 31 -18.14 5.71 -6.82
C LEU A 31 -17.06 5.30 -5.80
N VAL A 32 -16.16 4.39 -6.16
CA VAL A 32 -15.16 3.86 -5.22
C VAL A 32 -14.20 4.94 -4.78
N ASN A 33 -13.71 5.76 -5.70
CA ASN A 33 -12.80 6.87 -5.40
C ASN A 33 -13.49 7.97 -4.58
N TRP A 34 -14.75 8.30 -4.90
CA TRP A 34 -15.51 9.25 -4.10
C TRP A 34 -15.70 8.78 -2.65
N LYS A 35 -16.08 7.51 -2.46
CA LYS A 35 -16.18 6.91 -1.12
C LYS A 35 -14.84 6.92 -0.39
N TYR A 36 -13.76 6.60 -1.08
CA TYR A 36 -12.40 6.65 -0.54
C TYR A 36 -12.09 8.02 0.05
N LYS A 37 -12.34 9.09 -0.71
CA LYS A 37 -12.14 10.47 -0.26
C LYS A 37 -13.04 10.86 0.92
N CYS A 38 -14.30 10.43 0.92
CA CYS A 38 -15.23 10.66 2.04
C CYS A 38 -14.72 10.01 3.33
N TYR A 39 -14.24 8.76 3.29
CA TYR A 39 -13.68 8.10 4.46
C TYR A 39 -12.37 8.73 4.94
N ASN A 40 -11.52 9.20 4.03
CA ASN A 40 -10.33 9.97 4.40
C ASN A 40 -10.71 11.27 5.13
N PHE A 41 -11.74 11.97 4.67
CA PHE A 41 -12.27 13.15 5.37
C PHE A 41 -12.75 12.81 6.79
N LEU A 42 -13.47 11.70 6.98
CA LEU A 42 -13.93 11.26 8.30
C LEU A 42 -12.76 10.93 9.25
N VAL A 43 -11.68 10.34 8.72
CA VAL A 43 -10.47 10.08 9.50
C VAL A 43 -9.78 11.39 9.90
N ASN A 44 -9.61 12.32 8.95
CA ASN A 44 -8.97 13.60 9.21
C ASN A 44 -9.76 14.45 10.21
N SER A 45 -11.09 14.34 10.19
CA SER A 45 -11.99 14.98 11.14
C SER A 45 -12.09 14.25 12.49
N LYS A 46 -11.30 13.18 12.69
CA LYS A 46 -11.30 12.31 13.89
C LYS A 46 -12.66 11.65 14.21
N LEU A 47 -13.54 11.57 13.23
CA LEU A 47 -14.86 10.93 13.35
C LEU A 47 -14.80 9.41 13.15
N MET A 48 -13.68 8.89 12.62
CA MET A 48 -13.49 7.48 12.36
C MET A 48 -12.01 7.09 12.49
N THR A 49 -11.73 5.85 12.93
CA THR A 49 -10.37 5.32 12.96
C THR A 49 -9.88 4.96 11.55
N LYS A 50 -8.56 5.02 11.33
CA LYS A 50 -7.94 4.64 10.05
C LYS A 50 -8.29 3.21 9.66
N THR A 51 -8.17 2.25 10.59
CA THR A 51 -8.48 0.82 10.37
C THR A 51 -9.91 0.63 9.88
N LYS A 52 -10.89 1.25 10.57
CA LYS A 52 -12.32 1.15 10.19
C LYS A 52 -12.58 1.78 8.82
N ALA A 53 -12.02 2.97 8.58
CA ALA A 53 -12.17 3.65 7.29
C ALA A 53 -11.62 2.80 6.14
N ARG A 54 -10.41 2.23 6.29
CA ARG A 54 -9.80 1.36 5.27
C ARG A 54 -10.66 0.15 4.95
N GLN A 55 -11.23 -0.51 5.94
CA GLN A 55 -12.12 -1.66 5.71
C GLN A 55 -13.37 -1.25 4.90
N HIS A 56 -13.93 -0.08 5.16
CA HIS A 56 -15.05 0.45 4.37
C HIS A 56 -14.63 0.86 2.96
N GLN A 57 -13.46 1.48 2.80
CA GLN A 57 -12.92 1.87 1.50
C GLN A 57 -12.72 0.65 0.60
N TYR A 58 -12.21 -0.45 1.15
CA TYR A 58 -11.94 -1.69 0.42
C TYR A 58 -13.11 -2.68 0.37
N ALA A 59 -14.28 -2.31 0.87
CA ALA A 59 -15.47 -3.17 0.82
C ALA A 59 -15.91 -3.57 -0.61
N PHE A 60 -15.47 -2.84 -1.63
CA PHE A 60 -15.69 -3.16 -3.05
C PHE A 60 -15.05 -4.48 -3.48
N LEU A 61 -14.04 -4.98 -2.76
CA LEU A 61 -13.36 -6.24 -3.05
C LEU A 61 -14.33 -7.42 -3.08
N LYS A 62 -15.40 -7.39 -2.29
CA LYS A 62 -16.45 -8.41 -2.29
C LYS A 62 -17.17 -8.56 -3.64
N ARG A 63 -17.07 -7.55 -4.52
CA ARG A 63 -17.70 -7.51 -5.85
C ARG A 63 -16.71 -7.62 -6.98
N MET A 64 -15.40 -7.67 -6.67
CA MET A 64 -14.35 -7.66 -7.69
C MET A 64 -13.95 -9.10 -8.02
N GLU A 65 -14.26 -9.52 -9.23
CA GLU A 65 -13.97 -10.89 -9.68
C GLU A 65 -12.54 -11.07 -10.18
N ASN A 66 -11.95 -10.03 -10.81
CA ASN A 66 -10.64 -10.09 -11.46
C ASN A 66 -9.62 -9.18 -10.77
N LEU A 67 -9.45 -9.31 -9.45
CA LEU A 67 -8.55 -8.46 -8.68
C LEU A 67 -7.10 -8.57 -9.16
N GLU A 68 -6.60 -9.80 -9.35
CA GLU A 68 -5.20 -10.04 -9.75
C GLU A 68 -4.87 -9.33 -11.07
N GLN A 69 -5.68 -9.52 -12.11
CA GLN A 69 -5.49 -8.84 -13.39
C GLN A 69 -5.62 -7.33 -13.26
N THR A 70 -6.57 -6.84 -12.46
CA THR A 70 -6.74 -5.40 -12.20
C THR A 70 -5.49 -4.79 -11.57
N LEU A 71 -4.86 -5.50 -10.63
CA LEU A 71 -3.62 -5.04 -9.98
C LEU A 71 -2.43 -5.04 -10.94
N GLU A 72 -2.31 -6.08 -11.79
CA GLU A 72 -1.25 -6.11 -12.81
C GLU A 72 -1.40 -4.93 -13.78
N ASP A 73 -2.60 -4.73 -14.34
CA ASP A 73 -2.90 -3.61 -15.24
C ASP A 73 -2.66 -2.24 -14.57
N TYR A 74 -3.05 -2.11 -13.30
CA TYR A 74 -2.80 -0.91 -12.52
C TYR A 74 -1.30 -0.61 -12.45
N TRP A 75 -0.49 -1.57 -11.99
CA TRP A 75 0.94 -1.36 -11.81
C TRP A 75 1.69 -1.15 -13.13
N ASP A 76 1.21 -1.69 -14.25
CA ASP A 76 1.76 -1.39 -15.57
C ASP A 76 1.63 0.10 -15.91
N THR A 77 0.57 0.76 -15.44
CA THR A 77 0.41 2.20 -15.62
C THR A 77 1.19 3.04 -14.61
N GLN A 78 1.56 2.46 -13.44
CA GLN A 78 2.15 3.19 -12.31
C GLN A 78 3.67 3.06 -12.21
N ILE A 79 4.30 2.11 -12.85
CA ILE A 79 5.75 1.89 -12.76
C ILE A 79 6.56 3.15 -13.08
N LYS A 80 6.04 4.02 -13.93
CA LYS A 80 6.66 5.30 -14.30
C LYS A 80 6.80 6.31 -13.13
N PHE A 81 6.05 6.11 -12.04
CA PHE A 81 6.11 6.94 -10.85
C PHE A 81 7.16 6.47 -9.84
N MET A 82 7.82 5.33 -10.10
CA MET A 82 8.98 4.93 -9.30
C MET A 82 10.11 5.94 -9.44
N LYS A 83 10.66 6.39 -8.31
CA LYS A 83 11.72 7.40 -8.34
C LYS A 83 13.02 6.82 -8.92
N PRO A 84 13.63 7.48 -9.93
CA PRO A 84 14.80 6.95 -10.63
C PRO A 84 16.01 6.70 -9.72
N TRP A 85 16.18 7.50 -8.67
CA TRP A 85 17.26 7.30 -7.73
C TRP A 85 17.16 5.97 -7.00
N TYR A 86 15.92 5.58 -6.60
CA TYR A 86 15.69 4.31 -5.92
C TYR A 86 15.94 3.12 -6.87
N LEU A 87 15.45 3.20 -8.10
CA LEU A 87 15.67 2.14 -9.09
C LEU A 87 17.17 1.87 -9.36
N LYS A 88 18.02 2.89 -9.19
CA LYS A 88 19.49 2.77 -9.33
C LYS A 88 20.15 2.26 -8.04
N ALA A 89 19.62 2.62 -6.88
CA ALA A 89 20.26 2.35 -5.58
C ALA A 89 19.76 1.09 -4.89
N LYS A 90 18.58 0.56 -5.31
CA LYS A 90 17.94 -0.58 -4.66
C LYS A 90 18.83 -1.82 -4.64
N ARG A 91 18.73 -2.58 -3.57
CA ARG A 91 19.41 -3.85 -3.34
C ARG A 91 18.39 -4.97 -3.23
N ASP A 92 18.79 -6.20 -3.52
CA ASP A 92 17.88 -7.36 -3.47
C ASP A 92 17.43 -7.71 -2.04
N ASP A 93 18.17 -7.27 -1.03
CA ASP A 93 17.87 -7.43 0.39
C ASP A 93 17.09 -6.25 1.01
N ASP A 94 16.76 -5.22 0.23
CA ASP A 94 15.98 -4.09 0.70
C ASP A 94 14.57 -4.51 1.14
N ILE A 95 14.04 -3.78 2.12
CA ILE A 95 12.71 -3.96 2.67
C ILE A 95 11.86 -2.75 2.29
N ILE A 96 10.68 -3.00 1.73
CA ILE A 96 9.65 -1.97 1.57
C ILE A 96 8.71 -2.06 2.78
N ALA A 97 8.49 -0.92 3.43
CA ALA A 97 7.55 -0.77 4.53
C ALA A 97 6.46 0.24 4.14
N SER A 98 5.24 -0.20 3.95
CA SER A 98 4.11 0.63 3.51
C SER A 98 2.87 0.41 4.36
N ALA A 99 2.06 1.45 4.51
CA ALA A 99 0.72 1.33 5.08
C ALA A 99 -0.30 0.71 4.10
N THR A 100 0.02 0.72 2.82
CA THR A 100 -0.79 0.14 1.73
C THR A 100 -1.03 -1.36 1.96
N PRO A 101 -2.20 -1.90 1.61
CA PRO A 101 -2.48 -3.33 1.74
C PRO A 101 -1.49 -4.21 0.99
N GLU A 102 -1.09 -5.33 1.62
CA GLU A 102 -0.09 -6.25 1.09
C GLU A 102 -0.44 -6.74 -0.32
N PHE A 103 -1.69 -7.11 -0.58
CA PHE A 103 -2.12 -7.58 -1.90
C PHE A 103 -1.94 -6.54 -3.01
N LEU A 104 -2.07 -5.24 -2.70
CA LEU A 104 -1.84 -4.16 -3.65
C LEU A 104 -0.34 -4.00 -3.96
N MET A 105 0.53 -4.26 -2.98
CA MET A 105 1.98 -4.13 -3.11
C MET A 105 2.65 -5.32 -3.80
N VAL A 106 2.11 -6.53 -3.70
CA VAL A 106 2.74 -7.75 -4.25
C VAL A 106 3.15 -7.63 -5.72
N PRO A 107 2.34 -7.09 -6.65
CA PRO A 107 2.75 -7.01 -8.06
C PRO A 107 3.92 -6.05 -8.30
N ILE A 108 4.00 -4.92 -7.58
CA ILE A 108 5.15 -4.01 -7.73
C ILE A 108 6.41 -4.62 -7.10
N MET A 109 6.31 -5.35 -6.00
CA MET A 109 7.44 -6.06 -5.41
C MET A 109 8.05 -7.06 -6.40
N LYS A 110 7.21 -7.81 -7.12
CA LYS A 110 7.66 -8.71 -8.19
C LYS A 110 8.41 -7.97 -9.30
N ARG A 111 7.87 -6.82 -9.77
CA ARG A 111 8.51 -6.00 -10.81
C ARG A 111 9.86 -5.45 -10.37
N LEU A 112 9.97 -5.07 -9.10
CA LEU A 112 11.23 -4.59 -8.51
C LEU A 112 12.19 -5.71 -8.14
N ARG A 113 11.79 -6.98 -8.23
CA ARG A 113 12.53 -8.17 -7.78
C ARG A 113 12.90 -8.13 -6.29
N LEU A 114 12.00 -7.55 -5.48
CA LEU A 114 12.15 -7.48 -4.03
C LEU A 114 11.30 -8.54 -3.36
N LYS A 115 11.79 -9.09 -2.26
CA LYS A 115 11.12 -10.17 -1.51
C LYS A 115 10.59 -9.71 -0.16
N ASN A 116 11.16 -8.65 0.39
CA ASN A 116 10.93 -8.24 1.77
C ASN A 116 9.90 -7.10 1.81
N LEU A 117 8.71 -7.40 2.28
CA LEU A 117 7.60 -6.46 2.39
C LEU A 117 7.03 -6.45 3.81
N VAL A 118 6.87 -5.26 4.35
CA VAL A 118 6.08 -4.95 5.54
C VAL A 118 4.93 -4.07 5.09
N ALA A 119 3.70 -4.58 5.16
CA ALA A 119 2.51 -3.89 4.67
C ALA A 119 1.30 -4.23 5.55
N THR A 120 0.19 -3.53 5.33
CA THR A 120 -1.05 -3.83 6.04
C THR A 120 -1.59 -5.19 5.58
N ASP A 121 -1.76 -6.12 6.54
CA ASP A 121 -2.38 -7.42 6.27
C ASP A 121 -3.89 -7.23 6.10
N MET A 122 -4.35 -7.29 4.86
CA MET A 122 -5.76 -7.15 4.48
C MET A 122 -6.20 -8.31 3.61
N ASP A 123 -7.34 -8.89 3.96
CA ASP A 123 -7.96 -9.95 3.15
C ASP A 123 -8.39 -9.39 1.77
N PRO A 124 -7.81 -9.88 0.67
CA PRO A 124 -8.10 -9.39 -0.68
C PRO A 124 -9.52 -9.71 -1.17
N LYS A 125 -10.26 -10.58 -0.48
CA LYS A 125 -11.64 -10.92 -0.84
C LYS A 125 -12.69 -10.07 -0.14
N THR A 126 -12.36 -9.58 1.06
CA THR A 126 -13.34 -8.89 1.91
C THR A 126 -12.97 -7.47 2.28
N GLY A 127 -11.69 -7.11 2.19
CA GLY A 127 -11.15 -5.83 2.66
C GLY A 127 -11.03 -5.75 4.19
N LYS A 128 -11.14 -6.87 4.90
CA LYS A 128 -10.89 -6.91 6.34
C LYS A 128 -9.40 -6.85 6.63
N ILE A 129 -9.03 -6.02 7.62
CA ILE A 129 -7.67 -5.94 8.13
C ILE A 129 -7.49 -6.99 9.22
N ASN A 130 -6.42 -7.79 9.11
CA ASN A 130 -6.00 -8.74 10.13
C ASN A 130 -5.02 -8.04 11.08
N GLY A 131 -5.51 -7.62 12.26
CA GLY A 131 -4.73 -6.84 13.22
C GLY A 131 -4.89 -5.35 13.01
N GLU A 132 -3.76 -4.62 13.07
CA GLU A 132 -3.75 -3.17 12.98
C GLU A 132 -3.28 -2.68 11.60
N PHE A 133 -3.72 -1.49 11.25
CA PHE A 133 -3.26 -0.78 10.06
C PHE A 133 -1.78 -0.40 10.21
N ALA A 134 -0.92 -0.85 9.30
CA ALA A 134 0.55 -0.71 9.39
C ALA A 134 1.02 0.74 9.12
N ALA A 135 0.59 1.69 9.94
CA ALA A 135 0.96 3.10 9.88
C ALA A 135 1.43 3.62 11.24
N GLY A 136 2.33 4.60 11.25
CA GLY A 136 2.88 5.17 12.47
C GLY A 136 3.54 4.09 13.35
N PRO A 137 3.25 4.06 14.67
CA PRO A 137 3.84 3.07 15.59
C PRO A 137 3.60 1.62 15.16
N TYR A 138 2.45 1.30 14.59
CA TYR A 138 2.10 -0.04 14.13
C TYR A 138 2.95 -0.53 12.94
N LYS A 139 3.61 0.38 12.20
CA LYS A 139 4.57 0.01 11.15
C LYS A 139 5.80 -0.68 11.77
N VAL A 140 6.25 -0.20 12.92
CA VAL A 140 7.35 -0.81 13.69
C VAL A 140 6.94 -2.19 14.20
N ASP A 141 5.74 -2.31 14.76
CA ASP A 141 5.22 -3.59 15.24
C ASP A 141 5.09 -4.62 14.10
N ALA A 142 4.64 -4.18 12.93
CA ALA A 142 4.58 -5.03 11.74
C ALA A 142 5.98 -5.44 11.24
N TYR A 143 6.96 -4.53 11.35
CA TYR A 143 8.35 -4.81 11.00
C TYR A 143 8.96 -5.87 11.92
N VAL A 144 8.88 -5.69 13.25
CA VAL A 144 9.52 -6.61 14.22
C VAL A 144 8.91 -8.01 14.24
N LYS A 145 7.69 -8.19 13.70
CA LYS A 145 7.09 -9.51 13.48
C LYS A 145 7.77 -10.31 12.38
N LYS A 146 8.39 -9.64 11.40
CA LYS A 146 9.01 -10.26 10.22
C LYS A 146 10.55 -10.18 10.24
N PHE A 147 11.12 -9.13 10.84
CA PHE A 147 12.54 -8.82 10.80
C PHE A 147 13.06 -8.37 12.17
N LYS A 148 14.37 -8.49 12.39
CA LYS A 148 15.01 -7.97 13.59
C LYS A 148 15.43 -6.52 13.37
N LEU A 149 15.27 -5.66 14.38
CA LEU A 149 15.69 -4.25 14.30
C LEU A 149 17.20 -4.11 14.11
N GLU A 150 17.99 -5.04 14.68
CA GLU A 150 19.45 -5.06 14.56
C GLU A 150 19.96 -5.33 13.13
N ASP A 151 19.11 -5.89 12.24
CA ASP A 151 19.45 -6.15 10.84
C ASP A 151 19.19 -4.94 9.93
N MET A 152 18.62 -3.86 10.47
CA MET A 152 18.35 -2.63 9.75
C MET A 152 19.58 -1.73 9.70
N ASP A 153 20.10 -1.46 8.51
CA ASP A 153 21.21 -0.53 8.30
C ASP A 153 20.70 0.93 8.34
N ASN A 154 19.69 1.23 7.55
CA ASN A 154 19.09 2.56 7.43
C ASN A 154 17.59 2.47 7.20
N PHE A 155 16.86 3.48 7.68
CA PHE A 155 15.45 3.69 7.37
C PHE A 155 15.27 5.00 6.59
N TYR A 156 14.63 4.93 5.43
CA TYR A 156 14.35 6.05 4.56
C TYR A 156 12.84 6.32 4.51
N SER A 157 12.46 7.55 4.89
CA SER A 157 11.08 8.02 4.84
C SER A 157 11.08 9.50 4.47
N ASP A 158 9.98 9.99 3.92
CA ASP A 158 9.73 11.39 3.63
C ASP A 158 9.24 12.17 4.88
N SER A 159 8.85 11.48 5.94
CA SER A 159 8.31 12.04 7.19
C SER A 159 9.16 11.71 8.39
#